data_a3beab7192009ba1d79409776d92a9b2
#
_entry.id   a3beab7192009ba1d79409776d92a9b2
#
_cell.length_a   1.000
_cell.length_b   1.000
_cell.length_c   1.000
_cell.angle_alpha   90.00
_cell.angle_beta   90.00
_cell.angle_gamma   90.00
#
_symmetry.space_group_name_H-M   'P 1'
#
loop_
_entity.id
_entity.type
_entity.pdbx_description
1 polymer ?
#
loop_
_entity_poly.entity_id
_entity_poly.type
_entity_poly.pdbx_seq_one_letter_code
_entity_poly.pdbx_strand_id
1 'polypeptide(L)'
;MASYKQHFSRFLSAAPRRLHFAAHSHAYWPDVTFAAQQRCWEDAARLADTKWTHVFSEVMPAVQRGIAGHLGLADPASLAFAPNTHDFLRRLLSCFPAGRQLRILSSDGEFHSFARQAARLEEDGLVAVKRIAVEPVGDFAQRFAAAAEAGTYDLVFLSQVFFNSGFALADL
;
A
#
# COMPACT_ATOMS: atom_id res chain seq x y z
N MET A 1 15.85 16.16 18.47
CA MET A 1 14.77 15.63 17.62
C MET A 1 13.44 15.98 18.27
N ALA A 2 12.49 16.62 17.57
CA ALA A 2 11.20 16.97 18.16
C ALA A 2 10.38 15.70 18.48
N SER A 3 9.70 15.70 19.63
CA SER A 3 8.84 14.57 20.00
C SER A 3 7.44 14.76 19.41
N TYR A 4 6.95 13.77 18.69
CA TYR A 4 5.58 13.73 18.14
C TYR A 4 4.56 13.09 19.09
N LYS A 5 4.96 12.66 20.30
CA LYS A 5 4.09 11.96 21.27
C LYS A 5 2.82 12.74 21.61
N GLN A 6 2.89 14.07 21.61
CA GLN A 6 1.74 14.94 21.87
C GLN A 6 0.57 14.75 20.91
N HIS A 7 0.83 14.23 19.68
CA HIS A 7 -0.20 13.97 18.68
C HIS A 7 -0.83 12.58 18.81
N PHE A 8 -0.41 11.76 19.76
CA PHE A 8 -0.87 10.39 20.01
C PHE A 8 -1.34 10.19 21.45
N SER A 9 -1.85 11.26 22.08
CA SER A 9 -2.16 11.26 23.52
C SER A 9 -3.18 10.19 23.91
N ARG A 10 -4.18 9.92 23.06
CA ARG A 10 -5.22 8.92 23.29
C ARG A 10 -4.65 7.49 23.32
N PHE A 11 -3.79 7.14 22.39
CA PHE A 11 -3.15 5.82 22.36
C PHE A 11 -2.15 5.64 23.50
N LEU A 12 -1.40 6.68 23.82
CA LEU A 12 -0.42 6.63 24.92
C LEU A 12 -1.11 6.55 26.28
N SER A 13 -2.21 7.28 26.50
CA SER A 13 -2.96 7.23 27.76
C SER A 13 -3.75 5.93 27.95
N ALA A 14 -4.18 5.29 26.88
CA ALA A 14 -4.91 4.01 26.96
C ALA A 14 -4.07 2.87 27.55
N ALA A 15 -2.74 2.94 27.41
CA ALA A 15 -1.82 1.94 27.96
C ALA A 15 -0.46 2.60 28.30
N PRO A 16 -0.39 3.39 29.42
CA PRO A 16 0.78 4.22 29.71
C PRO A 16 2.10 3.46 29.92
N ARG A 17 2.01 2.17 30.29
CA ARG A 17 3.18 1.31 30.51
C ARG A 17 3.57 0.46 29.32
N ARG A 18 2.85 0.57 28.19
CA ARG A 18 3.14 -0.23 27.00
C ARG A 18 4.40 0.29 26.30
N LEU A 19 5.35 -0.60 26.08
CA LEU A 19 6.46 -0.38 25.16
C LEU A 19 6.05 -0.90 23.79
N HIS A 20 5.81 0.01 22.85
CA HIS A 20 5.30 -0.31 21.53
C HIS A 20 6.42 -0.38 20.49
N PHE A 21 6.79 -1.60 20.09
CA PHE A 21 7.83 -1.87 19.09
C PHE A 21 7.29 -2.40 17.75
N ALA A 22 5.96 -2.46 17.61
CA ALA A 22 5.31 -2.99 16.41
C ALA A 22 4.72 -1.91 15.50
N ALA A 23 5.28 -0.70 15.49
CA ALA A 23 4.78 0.40 14.69
C ALA A 23 4.78 0.13 13.17
N HIS A 24 5.68 -0.72 12.70
CA HIS A 24 5.72 -1.19 11.31
C HIS A 24 4.46 -1.95 10.88
N SER A 25 3.73 -2.54 11.83
CA SER A 25 2.52 -3.33 11.57
C SER A 25 1.27 -2.72 12.21
N HIS A 26 1.42 -2.08 13.37
CA HIS A 26 0.32 -1.53 14.18
C HIS A 26 0.66 -0.12 14.63
N ALA A 27 0.74 0.81 13.68
CA ALA A 27 1.00 2.21 14.00
C ALA A 27 -0.10 2.80 14.90
N TYR A 28 0.29 3.64 15.86
CA TYR A 28 -0.67 4.43 16.63
C TYR A 28 -1.37 5.42 15.71
N TRP A 29 -2.64 5.66 15.98
CA TRP A 29 -3.41 6.65 15.25
C TRP A 29 -3.22 8.02 15.91
N PRO A 30 -2.92 9.07 15.14
CA PRO A 30 -2.87 10.42 15.67
C PRO A 30 -4.22 10.86 16.21
N ASP A 31 -4.23 11.71 17.24
CA ASP A 31 -5.47 12.19 17.87
C ASP A 31 -6.40 12.90 16.87
N VAL A 32 -5.84 13.55 15.85
CA VAL A 32 -6.60 14.19 14.77
C VAL A 32 -7.49 13.22 13.99
N THR A 33 -7.13 11.94 13.92
CA THR A 33 -7.94 10.94 13.22
C THR A 33 -9.26 10.66 13.95
N PHE A 34 -9.27 10.73 15.28
CA PHE A 34 -10.49 10.60 16.06
C PHE A 34 -11.48 11.73 15.74
N ALA A 35 -11.02 12.97 15.75
CA ALA A 35 -11.86 14.12 15.39
C ALA A 35 -12.34 14.05 13.93
N ALA A 36 -11.51 13.54 13.03
CA ALA A 36 -11.88 13.35 11.62
C ALA A 36 -12.98 12.28 11.45
N GLN A 37 -12.90 11.18 12.20
CA GLN A 37 -13.96 10.15 12.19
C GLN A 37 -15.28 10.68 12.74
N GLN A 38 -15.25 11.49 13.81
CA GLN A 38 -16.46 12.12 14.33
C GLN A 38 -17.11 13.05 13.29
N ARG A 39 -16.30 13.92 12.65
CA ARG A 39 -16.82 14.79 11.57
C ARG A 39 -17.40 13.98 10.41
N CYS A 40 -16.74 12.90 10.01
CA CYS A 40 -17.26 12.03 8.94
C CYS A 40 -18.63 11.45 9.32
N TRP A 41 -18.81 11.03 10.56
CA TRP A 41 -20.09 10.53 11.06
C TRP A 41 -21.17 11.62 11.08
N GLU A 42 -20.83 12.81 11.60
CA GLU A 42 -21.72 13.97 11.64
C GLU A 42 -22.15 14.42 10.24
N ASP A 43 -21.21 14.46 9.29
CA ASP A 43 -21.50 14.78 7.90
C ASP A 43 -22.40 13.71 7.25
N ALA A 44 -22.16 12.45 7.55
CA ALA A 44 -23.01 11.36 7.04
C ALA A 44 -24.44 11.47 7.58
N ALA A 45 -24.62 11.84 8.85
CA ALA A 45 -25.93 12.05 9.45
C ALA A 45 -26.63 13.31 8.91
N ARG A 46 -25.88 14.40 8.73
CA ARG A 46 -26.42 15.70 8.26
C ARG A 46 -26.75 15.70 6.77
N LEU A 47 -25.91 15.08 5.95
CA LEU A 47 -25.98 15.13 4.49
C LEU A 47 -26.72 13.95 3.88
N ALA A 48 -26.85 12.84 4.61
CA ALA A 48 -27.49 11.60 4.15
C ALA A 48 -26.93 11.15 2.78
N ASP A 49 -27.77 11.07 1.76
CA ASP A 49 -27.40 10.67 0.39
C ASP A 49 -26.55 11.73 -0.34
N THR A 50 -26.72 13.02 -0.02
CA THR A 50 -25.92 14.10 -0.63
C THR A 50 -24.46 14.15 -0.15
N LYS A 51 -24.11 13.38 0.89
CA LYS A 51 -22.72 13.29 1.40
C LYS A 51 -21.70 12.92 0.32
N TRP A 52 -22.11 12.14 -0.68
CA TRP A 52 -21.19 11.72 -1.74
C TRP A 52 -20.72 12.89 -2.60
N THR A 53 -21.58 13.89 -2.82
CA THR A 53 -21.16 15.13 -3.48
C THR A 53 -20.06 15.81 -2.67
N HIS A 54 -20.26 15.99 -1.37
CA HIS A 54 -19.26 16.58 -0.48
C HIS A 54 -17.95 15.75 -0.46
N VAL A 55 -18.06 14.42 -0.34
CA VAL A 55 -16.89 13.54 -0.31
C VAL A 55 -16.06 13.66 -1.59
N PHE A 56 -16.70 13.62 -2.76
CA PHE A 56 -15.98 13.61 -4.03
C PHE A 56 -15.54 15.01 -4.50
N SER A 57 -16.25 16.08 -4.13
CA SER A 57 -15.88 17.44 -4.54
C SER A 57 -14.92 18.14 -3.59
N GLU A 58 -14.90 17.76 -2.30
CA GLU A 58 -14.14 18.48 -1.29
C GLU A 58 -13.14 17.59 -0.53
N VAL A 59 -13.64 16.51 0.11
CA VAL A 59 -12.82 15.69 1.02
C VAL A 59 -11.73 14.96 0.26
N MET A 60 -12.11 14.22 -0.77
CA MET A 60 -11.14 13.42 -1.55
C MET A 60 -10.08 14.28 -2.24
N PRO A 61 -10.43 15.39 -2.94
CA PRO A 61 -9.43 16.29 -3.51
C PRO A 61 -8.50 16.93 -2.47
N ALA A 62 -9.00 17.24 -1.28
CA ALA A 62 -8.17 17.77 -0.20
C ALA A 62 -7.13 16.75 0.27
N VAL A 63 -7.52 15.48 0.44
CA VAL A 63 -6.62 14.39 0.80
C VAL A 63 -5.60 14.12 -0.31
N GLN A 64 -6.05 14.09 -1.57
CA GLN A 64 -5.16 13.92 -2.74
C GLN A 64 -4.09 15.01 -2.78
N ARG A 65 -4.45 16.29 -2.62
CA ARG A 65 -3.48 17.40 -2.57
C ARG A 65 -2.49 17.25 -1.42
N GLY A 66 -2.96 16.88 -0.23
CA GLY A 66 -2.10 16.67 0.93
C GLY A 66 -1.05 15.58 0.69
N ILE A 67 -1.46 14.43 0.17
CA ILE A 67 -0.57 13.30 -0.13
C ILE A 67 0.37 13.65 -1.29
N ALA A 68 -0.15 14.24 -2.37
CA ALA A 68 0.66 14.64 -3.52
C ALA A 68 1.79 15.61 -3.12
N GLY A 69 1.50 16.55 -2.21
CA GLY A 69 2.51 17.47 -1.67
C GLY A 69 3.64 16.75 -0.90
N HIS A 70 3.33 15.68 -0.17
CA HIS A 70 4.34 14.86 0.52
C HIS A 70 5.14 13.98 -0.43
N LEU A 71 4.51 13.49 -1.51
CA LEU A 71 5.15 12.60 -2.48
C LEU A 71 5.83 13.36 -3.64
N GLY A 72 5.69 14.69 -3.70
CA GLY A 72 6.23 15.49 -4.81
C GLY A 72 5.53 15.24 -6.15
N LEU A 73 4.27 14.78 -6.14
CA LEU A 73 3.51 14.53 -7.36
C LEU A 73 2.94 15.81 -7.94
N ALA A 74 3.11 16.00 -9.24
CA ALA A 74 2.62 17.17 -9.95
C ALA A 74 1.09 17.20 -10.07
N ASP A 75 0.47 16.05 -10.26
CA ASP A 75 -0.99 15.91 -10.39
C ASP A 75 -1.58 15.14 -9.21
N PRO A 76 -2.27 15.80 -8.28
CA PRO A 76 -2.97 15.13 -7.18
C PRO A 76 -4.05 14.14 -7.63
N ALA A 77 -4.67 14.35 -8.81
CA ALA A 77 -5.71 13.48 -9.33
C ALA A 77 -5.18 12.11 -9.80
N SER A 78 -3.86 11.97 -9.94
CA SER A 78 -3.22 10.67 -10.20
C SER A 78 -3.30 9.69 -9.02
N LEU A 79 -3.68 10.16 -7.82
CA LEU A 79 -3.82 9.34 -6.63
C LEU A 79 -5.17 8.64 -6.58
N ALA A 80 -5.14 7.32 -6.48
CA ALA A 80 -6.31 6.48 -6.21
C ALA A 80 -6.24 5.91 -4.79
N PHE A 81 -7.40 5.60 -4.21
CA PHE A 81 -7.52 5.04 -2.87
C PHE A 81 -8.17 3.67 -2.91
N ALA A 82 -7.70 2.77 -2.07
CA ALA A 82 -8.30 1.48 -1.79
C ALA A 82 -8.07 1.12 -0.31
N PRO A 83 -8.84 0.19 0.26
CA PRO A 83 -8.70 -0.20 1.66
C PRO A 83 -7.33 -0.82 1.99
N ASN A 84 -6.68 -1.45 1.00
CA ASN A 84 -5.41 -2.13 1.17
C ASN A 84 -4.75 -2.47 -0.19
N THR A 85 -3.47 -2.89 -0.14
CA THR A 85 -2.69 -3.28 -1.32
C THR A 85 -3.28 -4.47 -2.08
N HIS A 86 -3.95 -5.40 -1.37
CA HIS A 86 -4.59 -6.56 -2.00
C HIS A 86 -5.73 -6.14 -2.95
N ASP A 87 -6.54 -5.14 -2.55
CA ASP A 87 -7.58 -4.57 -3.43
C ASP A 87 -6.98 -3.91 -4.67
N PHE A 88 -5.87 -3.20 -4.52
CA PHE A 88 -5.15 -2.64 -5.66
C PHE A 88 -4.66 -3.74 -6.60
N LEU A 89 -4.04 -4.79 -6.08
CA LEU A 89 -3.58 -5.91 -6.90
C LEU A 89 -4.74 -6.52 -7.71
N ARG A 90 -5.88 -6.79 -7.07
CA ARG A 90 -7.05 -7.35 -7.77
C ARG A 90 -7.58 -6.43 -8.85
N ARG A 91 -7.65 -5.13 -8.58
CA ARG A 91 -8.09 -4.12 -9.57
C ARG A 91 -7.12 -4.05 -10.74
N LEU A 92 -5.81 -4.01 -10.49
CA LEU A 92 -4.80 -4.00 -11.54
C LEU A 92 -4.87 -5.26 -12.41
N LEU A 93 -5.00 -6.44 -11.81
CA LEU A 93 -5.14 -7.69 -12.54
C LEU A 93 -6.41 -7.72 -13.39
N SER A 94 -7.49 -7.08 -12.95
CA SER A 94 -8.74 -6.98 -13.74
C SER A 94 -8.66 -6.05 -14.94
N CYS A 95 -7.62 -5.22 -15.05
CA CYS A 95 -7.40 -4.36 -16.22
C CYS A 95 -6.82 -5.10 -17.43
N PHE A 96 -6.31 -6.31 -17.23
CA PHE A 96 -5.77 -7.11 -18.33
C PHE A 96 -6.86 -7.89 -19.05
N PRO A 97 -6.74 -8.07 -20.39
CA PRO A 97 -7.69 -8.87 -21.15
C PRO A 97 -7.81 -10.30 -20.61
N ALA A 98 -9.03 -10.82 -20.58
CA ALA A 98 -9.28 -12.22 -20.25
C ALA A 98 -8.79 -13.16 -21.36
N GLY A 99 -8.56 -14.43 -21.01
CA GLY A 99 -8.26 -15.49 -21.98
C GLY A 99 -6.79 -15.72 -22.28
N ARG A 100 -5.88 -15.04 -21.59
CA ARG A 100 -4.45 -15.35 -21.64
C ARG A 100 -3.83 -15.39 -20.23
N GLN A 101 -2.81 -16.19 -20.06
CA GLN A 101 -2.02 -16.22 -18.85
C GLN A 101 -1.15 -14.96 -18.75
N LEU A 102 -1.22 -14.24 -17.63
CA LEU A 102 -0.38 -13.06 -17.36
C LEU A 102 1.00 -13.48 -16.86
N ARG A 103 2.02 -12.76 -17.27
CA ARG A 103 3.39 -12.95 -16.82
C ARG A 103 3.73 -11.89 -15.78
N ILE A 104 4.06 -12.33 -14.57
CA ILE A 104 4.38 -11.44 -13.45
C ILE A 104 5.83 -11.64 -13.05
N LEU A 105 6.59 -10.55 -12.88
CA LEU A 105 7.88 -10.56 -12.22
C LEU A 105 7.70 -10.10 -10.77
N SER A 106 8.27 -10.84 -9.83
CA SER A 106 8.21 -10.52 -8.41
C SER A 106 9.41 -11.11 -7.65
N SER A 107 9.42 -10.95 -6.33
CA SER A 107 10.38 -11.59 -5.45
C SER A 107 9.76 -12.76 -4.67
N ASP A 108 10.60 -13.59 -4.05
CA ASP A 108 10.16 -14.60 -3.10
C ASP A 108 9.95 -14.05 -1.69
N GLY A 109 10.33 -12.79 -1.44
CA GLY A 109 10.19 -12.09 -0.15
C GLY A 109 8.94 -11.24 -0.01
N GLU A 110 7.99 -11.34 -0.93
CA GLU A 110 6.79 -10.51 -0.91
C GLU A 110 5.85 -10.82 0.26
N PHE A 111 5.09 -9.80 0.66
CA PHE A 111 4.10 -9.94 1.71
C PHE A 111 3.09 -11.04 1.38
N HIS A 112 2.71 -11.81 2.39
CA HIS A 112 1.92 -13.03 2.23
C HIS A 112 0.58 -12.85 1.50
N SER A 113 -0.05 -11.68 1.52
CA SER A 113 -1.29 -11.44 0.78
C SER A 113 -1.07 -11.48 -0.74
N PHE A 114 0.06 -10.92 -1.23
CA PHE A 114 0.46 -11.08 -2.63
C PHE A 114 0.83 -12.53 -2.93
N ALA A 115 1.72 -13.12 -2.11
CA ALA A 115 2.24 -14.47 -2.36
C ALA A 115 1.12 -15.51 -2.45
N ARG A 116 0.13 -15.46 -1.54
CA ARG A 116 -1.03 -16.37 -1.55
C ARG A 116 -1.96 -16.14 -2.73
N GLN A 117 -2.24 -14.88 -3.07
CA GLN A 117 -3.07 -14.57 -4.23
C GLN A 117 -2.41 -15.00 -5.53
N ALA A 118 -1.11 -14.76 -5.67
CA ALA A 118 -0.34 -15.16 -6.83
C ALA A 118 -0.32 -16.69 -6.98
N ALA A 119 -0.05 -17.43 -5.91
CA ALA A 119 -0.07 -18.89 -5.90
C ALA A 119 -1.45 -19.44 -6.33
N ARG A 120 -2.55 -18.86 -5.81
CA ARG A 120 -3.90 -19.30 -6.18
C ARG A 120 -4.20 -19.05 -7.67
N LEU A 121 -3.74 -17.93 -8.21
CA LEU A 121 -3.92 -17.61 -9.63
C LEU A 121 -3.02 -18.49 -10.53
N GLU A 122 -1.84 -18.91 -10.05
CA GLU A 122 -0.99 -19.88 -10.74
C GLU A 122 -1.64 -21.27 -10.81
N GLU A 123 -2.26 -21.73 -9.71
CA GLU A 123 -3.02 -22.99 -9.68
C GLU A 123 -4.16 -23.00 -10.72
N ASP A 124 -4.79 -21.85 -10.93
CA ASP A 124 -5.85 -21.69 -11.92
C ASP A 124 -5.31 -21.45 -13.35
N GLY A 125 -4.00 -21.39 -13.55
CA GLY A 125 -3.36 -21.13 -14.83
C GLY A 125 -3.54 -19.68 -15.36
N LEU A 126 -4.00 -18.77 -14.52
CA LEU A 126 -4.28 -17.39 -14.90
C LEU A 126 -3.04 -16.50 -14.92
N VAL A 127 -2.03 -16.83 -14.10
CA VAL A 127 -0.76 -16.13 -14.08
C VAL A 127 0.43 -17.11 -14.09
N ALA A 128 1.60 -16.62 -14.52
CA ALA A 128 2.89 -17.27 -14.35
C ALA A 128 3.80 -16.26 -13.64
N VAL A 129 4.30 -16.59 -12.46
CA VAL A 129 5.10 -15.66 -11.65
C VAL A 129 6.56 -16.09 -11.66
N LYS A 130 7.43 -15.27 -12.24
CA LYS A 130 8.87 -15.38 -12.06
C LYS A 130 9.26 -14.70 -10.77
N ARG A 131 9.78 -15.48 -9.81
CA ARG A 131 10.23 -14.98 -8.51
C ARG A 131 11.76 -14.93 -8.47
N ILE A 132 12.29 -13.77 -8.14
CA ILE A 132 13.72 -13.57 -7.90
C ILE A 132 13.96 -13.74 -6.40
N ALA A 133 14.88 -14.61 -6.02
CA ALA A 133 15.25 -14.81 -4.62
C ALA A 133 15.80 -13.51 -4.03
N VAL A 134 15.30 -13.11 -2.87
CA VAL A 134 15.80 -11.90 -2.17
C VAL A 134 17.21 -12.13 -1.65
N GLU A 135 17.49 -13.35 -1.19
CA GLU A 135 18.84 -13.70 -0.74
C GLU A 135 19.76 -14.14 -1.92
N PRO A 136 21.03 -13.74 -1.90
CA PRO A 136 21.63 -12.75 -0.99
C PRO A 136 21.17 -11.32 -1.29
N VAL A 137 20.88 -10.53 -0.24
CA VAL A 137 20.32 -9.16 -0.41
C VAL A 137 21.28 -8.20 -1.11
N GLY A 138 22.59 -8.43 -1.01
CA GLY A 138 23.61 -7.50 -1.52
C GLY A 138 23.60 -7.28 -3.03
N ASP A 139 23.11 -8.23 -3.81
CA ASP A 139 23.00 -8.17 -5.27
C ASP A 139 21.57 -8.30 -5.78
N PHE A 140 20.61 -8.34 -4.87
CA PHE A 140 19.19 -8.54 -5.23
C PHE A 140 18.68 -7.53 -6.24
N ALA A 141 18.93 -6.22 -6.03
CA ALA A 141 18.48 -5.17 -6.93
C ALA A 141 19.01 -5.37 -8.37
N GLN A 142 20.30 -5.73 -8.49
CA GLN A 142 20.92 -6.02 -9.78
C GLN A 142 20.30 -7.25 -10.46
N ARG A 143 20.10 -8.35 -9.71
CA ARG A 143 19.46 -9.56 -10.24
C ARG A 143 18.02 -9.33 -10.66
N PHE A 144 17.30 -8.53 -9.90
CA PHE A 144 15.90 -8.17 -10.20
C PHE A 144 15.82 -7.30 -11.45
N ALA A 145 16.65 -6.25 -11.56
CA ALA A 145 16.73 -5.38 -12.73
C ALA A 145 17.11 -6.18 -13.99
N ALA A 146 18.13 -7.01 -13.92
CA ALA A 146 18.52 -7.87 -15.03
C ALA A 146 17.39 -8.82 -15.47
N ALA A 147 16.61 -9.35 -14.54
CA ALA A 147 15.46 -10.18 -14.86
C ALA A 147 14.32 -9.37 -15.52
N ALA A 148 14.12 -8.12 -15.09
CA ALA A 148 13.14 -7.22 -15.70
C ALA A 148 13.52 -6.85 -17.14
N GLU A 149 14.79 -6.56 -17.40
CA GLU A 149 15.29 -6.21 -18.73
C GLU A 149 15.27 -7.41 -19.70
N ALA A 150 15.62 -8.59 -19.21
CA ALA A 150 15.70 -9.82 -20.03
C ALA A 150 14.34 -10.43 -20.37
N GLY A 151 13.27 -10.03 -19.70
CA GLY A 151 11.94 -10.62 -19.83
C GLY A 151 10.87 -9.68 -20.34
N THR A 152 9.75 -10.24 -20.76
CA THR A 152 8.53 -9.49 -21.04
C THR A 152 7.49 -9.85 -19.99
N TYR A 153 7.05 -8.88 -19.21
CA TYR A 153 6.08 -9.06 -18.13
C TYR A 153 4.90 -8.12 -18.31
N ASP A 154 3.74 -8.59 -17.93
CA ASP A 154 2.51 -7.77 -17.90
C ASP A 154 2.45 -6.92 -16.64
N LEU A 155 3.01 -7.45 -15.54
CA LEU A 155 3.06 -6.78 -14.24
C LEU A 155 4.41 -7.05 -13.56
N VAL A 156 5.00 -6.01 -13.02
CA VAL A 156 6.10 -6.09 -12.06
C VAL A 156 5.55 -5.72 -10.70
N PHE A 157 5.68 -6.63 -9.73
CA PHE A 157 5.25 -6.40 -8.36
C PHE A 157 6.42 -6.59 -7.40
N LEU A 158 6.77 -5.54 -6.67
CA LEU A 158 7.90 -5.54 -5.77
C LEU A 158 7.65 -4.66 -4.55
N SER A 159 7.94 -5.18 -3.36
CA SER A 159 7.94 -4.41 -2.11
C SER A 159 9.22 -3.61 -1.97
N GLN A 160 9.13 -2.31 -1.73
CA GLN A 160 10.29 -1.48 -1.44
C GLN A 160 10.94 -1.85 -0.11
N VAL A 161 10.13 -2.27 0.87
CA VAL A 161 10.60 -2.76 2.17
C VAL A 161 10.06 -4.15 2.40
N PHE A 162 10.94 -5.14 2.55
CA PHE A 162 10.54 -6.53 2.76
C PHE A 162 10.06 -6.75 4.19
N PHE A 163 8.87 -7.30 4.31
CA PHE A 163 8.21 -7.51 5.60
C PHE A 163 9.00 -8.41 6.57
N ASN A 164 9.63 -9.47 6.05
CA ASN A 164 10.30 -10.47 6.87
C ASN A 164 11.65 -10.01 7.44
N SER A 165 12.35 -9.12 6.73
CA SER A 165 13.72 -8.71 7.07
C SER A 165 13.83 -7.23 7.44
N GLY A 166 12.88 -6.40 7.00
CA GLY A 166 13.01 -4.94 7.05
C GLY A 166 14.04 -4.40 6.05
N PHE A 167 14.57 -5.24 5.17
CA PHE A 167 15.47 -4.79 4.12
C PHE A 167 14.74 -3.81 3.20
N ALA A 168 15.32 -2.65 3.00
CA ALA A 168 14.77 -1.59 2.15
C ALA A 168 15.62 -1.47 0.88
N LEU A 169 14.93 -1.48 -0.27
CA LEU A 169 15.54 -1.16 -1.56
C LEU A 169 15.73 0.36 -1.65
N ALA A 170 16.97 0.81 -1.73
CA ALA A 170 17.28 2.23 -1.79
C ALA A 170 16.99 2.84 -3.16
N ASP A 171 17.32 2.08 -4.22
CA ASP A 171 17.18 2.50 -5.62
C ASP A 171 16.64 1.33 -6.46
N LEU A 172 15.63 1.61 -7.27
CA LEU A 172 15.05 0.70 -8.26
C LEU A 172 14.99 1.40 -9.60
#